data_59b73d036b1f9cbcb609372c6105a80d
#
_entry.id   59b73d036b1f9cbcb609372c6105a80d
#
_cell.length_a   1.000
_cell.length_b   1.000
_cell.length_c   1.000
_cell.angle_alpha   90.00
_cell.angle_beta   90.00
_cell.angle_gamma   90.00
#
_symmetry.space_group_name_H-M   'P 1'
#
loop_
_entity.id
_entity.type
_entity.pdbx_description
1 polymer ?
#
loop_
_entity_poly.entity_id
_entity_poly.type
_entity_poly.pdbx_seq_one_letter_code
_entity_poly.pdbx_strand_id
1 'polypeptide(L)'
;MLSLENCNTRKFPLRALAASVLALSMAAGVSIAHADDSPLPKLANKKPLRVGFAQTESNNPWRLAETKSFKDIAAKCGWQMVMTDANSSASKQVADIQSMIAQHVDLIVFPPREEKPLAPIVLQAKKAGIPVILVDRNVDQSVAKAGQDYITFIGSDFINQGQRAADWLVKATGGKAKIIELEGSTGASAANDRKKGFDDVIAKNPGMQIVASQSGDFARDTGRKVMETLLQAHPDVTAVYAHNDEMALGAIAAIKAAGKQPGKDITIVTIDGTKGGLDAIAAGELGASVQSSPFFGPLACDVAQKFAKGETVPPWVKVSDRFYDKSNVKESMQYGY
;
A
#
# COMPACT_ATOMS: atom_id res chain seq x y z
N MET A 1 -33.98 49.04 63.05
CA MET A 1 -33.68 48.64 64.43
C MET A 1 -32.36 47.95 64.40
N LEU A 2 -31.33 48.64 64.83
CA LEU A 2 -30.41 48.32 65.92
C LEU A 2 -29.52 47.13 65.63
N SER A 3 -28.19 47.12 65.77
CA SER A 3 -27.30 48.07 66.46
C SER A 3 -25.85 47.65 66.06
N LEU A 4 -24.98 48.63 65.93
CA LEU A 4 -23.55 48.68 65.96
C LEU A 4 -22.93 47.95 67.18
N GLU A 5 -21.70 47.54 67.06
CA GLU A 5 -20.54 47.76 67.92
C GLU A 5 -19.53 46.64 67.72
N ASN A 6 -18.30 46.73 67.69
CA ASN A 6 -17.22 47.66 67.93
C ASN A 6 -15.92 46.88 67.78
N CYS A 7 -15.05 47.43 67.00
CA CYS A 7 -13.65 47.69 67.26
C CYS A 7 -12.85 46.76 68.18
N ASN A 8 -11.79 46.13 67.67
CA ASN A 8 -10.48 46.26 68.37
C ASN A 8 -9.28 46.03 67.44
N THR A 9 -8.51 47.06 67.31
CA THR A 9 -7.20 47.10 66.62
C THR A 9 -6.14 46.45 67.46
N ARG A 10 -5.41 45.46 66.92
CA ARG A 10 -4.09 45.08 67.40
C ARG A 10 -3.10 45.07 66.25
N LYS A 11 -2.19 46.02 66.27
CA LYS A 11 -0.98 46.10 65.46
C LYS A 11 0.01 45.01 65.90
N PHE A 12 0.52 44.23 64.99
CA PHE A 12 1.73 43.44 65.14
C PHE A 12 2.67 43.70 63.97
N PRO A 13 3.98 43.65 64.16
CA PRO A 13 4.99 44.30 63.28
C PRO A 13 5.34 43.40 62.05
N LEU A 14 5.70 44.08 60.98
CA LEU A 14 6.34 43.52 59.82
C LEU A 14 7.65 42.77 60.17
N ARG A 15 7.68 41.48 59.88
CA ARG A 15 8.94 40.77 59.68
C ARG A 15 9.00 40.37 58.22
N ALA A 16 9.95 40.93 57.49
CA ALA A 16 10.30 40.60 56.16
C ALA A 16 10.85 39.17 56.12
N LEU A 17 10.16 38.25 55.47
CA LEU A 17 10.72 36.96 55.02
C LEU A 17 11.02 37.09 53.54
N ALA A 18 12.29 37.10 53.19
CA ALA A 18 12.79 36.96 51.85
C ALA A 18 12.50 35.52 51.39
N ALA A 19 11.45 35.34 50.53
CA ALA A 19 11.21 34.07 49.84
C ALA A 19 12.06 34.02 48.58
N SER A 20 13.14 33.23 48.64
CA SER A 20 13.93 32.85 47.47
C SER A 20 13.11 31.97 46.57
N VAL A 21 12.60 32.49 45.45
CA VAL A 21 11.96 31.73 44.38
C VAL A 21 13.05 31.05 43.57
N LEU A 22 13.28 29.79 43.85
CA LEU A 22 14.11 28.91 43.00
C LEU A 22 13.28 28.58 41.75
N ALA A 23 13.52 29.30 40.65
CA ALA A 23 12.94 28.97 39.34
C ALA A 23 13.60 27.70 38.83
N LEU A 24 12.91 26.54 39.00
CA LEU A 24 13.26 25.28 38.35
C LEU A 24 12.82 25.37 36.88
N SER A 25 13.74 25.81 36.01
CA SER A 25 13.54 25.71 34.55
C SER A 25 13.56 24.25 34.14
N MET A 26 12.37 23.61 34.00
CA MET A 26 12.22 22.38 33.27
C MET A 26 12.46 22.68 31.78
N ALA A 27 13.71 22.48 31.35
CA ALA A 27 13.99 22.30 29.93
C ALA A 27 13.32 21.01 29.48
N ALA A 28 12.10 21.10 28.91
CA ALA A 28 11.51 20.04 28.14
C ALA A 28 12.42 19.82 26.93
N GLY A 29 13.34 18.88 27.05
CA GLY A 29 14.13 18.40 25.93
C GLY A 29 13.18 17.81 24.90
N VAL A 30 12.90 18.57 23.85
CA VAL A 30 12.34 18.01 22.63
C VAL A 30 13.39 17.05 22.10
N SER A 31 13.22 15.75 22.37
CA SER A 31 13.99 14.71 21.71
C SER A 31 13.61 14.75 20.24
N ILE A 32 14.39 15.49 19.46
CA ILE A 32 14.39 15.32 18.01
C ILE A 32 14.81 13.87 17.82
N ALA A 33 13.88 13.03 17.35
CA ALA A 33 14.19 11.68 16.93
C ALA A 33 15.21 11.80 15.80
N HIS A 34 16.49 11.61 16.12
CA HIS A 34 17.53 11.49 15.12
C HIS A 34 17.21 10.22 14.33
N ALA A 35 17.24 10.33 13.00
CA ALA A 35 17.29 9.16 12.15
C ALA A 35 18.45 8.29 12.67
N ASP A 36 18.17 6.99 12.84
CA ASP A 36 19.20 6.04 13.28
C ASP A 36 20.14 5.78 12.10
N ASP A 37 21.28 6.51 12.08
CA ASP A 37 22.30 6.40 11.05
C ASP A 37 23.12 5.10 11.15
N SER A 38 22.70 4.14 11.98
CA SER A 38 23.35 2.84 12.05
C SER A 38 23.24 2.12 10.67
N PRO A 39 24.30 1.38 10.30
CA PRO A 39 24.26 0.62 9.03
C PRO A 39 23.15 -0.43 9.04
N LEU A 40 22.73 -0.84 7.85
CA LEU A 40 21.78 -1.94 7.70
C LEU A 40 22.28 -3.20 8.42
N PRO A 41 21.39 -3.95 9.11
CA PRO A 41 21.75 -5.23 9.72
C PRO A 41 22.27 -6.19 8.67
N LYS A 42 23.35 -6.90 8.99
CA LYS A 42 23.94 -7.90 8.09
C LYS A 42 23.03 -9.12 7.97
N LEU A 43 22.87 -9.63 6.77
CA LEU A 43 22.25 -10.93 6.55
C LEU A 43 23.32 -12.02 6.57
N ALA A 44 23.14 -13.02 7.42
CA ALA A 44 24.07 -14.14 7.50
C ALA A 44 24.05 -14.98 6.22
N ASN A 45 25.23 -15.31 5.68
CA ASN A 45 25.35 -16.25 4.57
C ASN A 45 25.31 -17.70 5.10
N LYS A 46 24.12 -18.15 5.49
CA LYS A 46 23.86 -19.50 6.04
C LYS A 46 22.63 -20.14 5.41
N LYS A 47 22.52 -21.45 5.54
CA LYS A 47 21.33 -22.23 5.14
C LYS A 47 20.98 -23.22 6.24
N PRO A 48 19.70 -23.38 6.59
CA PRO A 48 18.56 -22.55 6.13
C PRO A 48 18.57 -21.13 6.77
N LEU A 49 18.06 -20.15 6.03
CA LEU A 49 17.66 -18.86 6.60
C LEU A 49 16.20 -18.96 7.09
N ARG A 50 15.93 -18.51 8.30
CA ARG A 50 14.55 -18.32 8.76
C ARG A 50 14.03 -16.99 8.22
N VAL A 51 13.09 -17.05 7.28
CA VAL A 51 12.54 -15.86 6.62
C VAL A 51 11.09 -15.66 7.04
N GLY A 52 10.82 -14.53 7.69
CA GLY A 52 9.46 -14.08 7.99
C GLY A 52 8.81 -13.49 6.74
N PHE A 53 7.60 -13.92 6.40
CA PHE A 53 6.77 -13.32 5.36
C PHE A 53 5.41 -12.95 5.96
N ALA A 54 5.17 -11.64 6.16
CA ALA A 54 3.94 -11.13 6.75
C ALA A 54 3.00 -10.61 5.65
N GLN A 55 2.09 -11.49 5.18
CA GLN A 55 1.12 -11.16 4.15
C GLN A 55 0.04 -10.20 4.67
N THR A 56 -0.50 -9.35 3.79
CA THR A 56 -1.58 -8.41 4.10
C THR A 56 -2.93 -9.09 4.22
N GLU A 57 -3.28 -9.93 3.24
CA GLU A 57 -4.52 -10.72 3.14
C GLU A 57 -4.33 -11.92 2.19
N SER A 58 -5.27 -12.88 2.21
CA SER A 58 -5.29 -14.04 1.30
C SER A 58 -6.68 -14.24 0.66
N ASN A 59 -7.37 -13.14 0.37
CA ASN A 59 -8.76 -13.14 -0.10
C ASN A 59 -8.93 -12.89 -1.61
N ASN A 60 -7.83 -12.82 -2.37
CA ASN A 60 -7.87 -12.55 -3.80
C ASN A 60 -6.76 -13.30 -4.56
N PRO A 61 -6.93 -13.55 -5.88
CA PRO A 61 -5.98 -14.32 -6.69
C PRO A 61 -4.56 -13.73 -6.69
N TRP A 62 -4.44 -12.40 -6.72
CA TRP A 62 -3.16 -11.71 -6.74
C TRP A 62 -2.32 -12.03 -5.49
N ARG A 63 -2.93 -11.92 -4.30
CA ARG A 63 -2.26 -12.23 -3.02
C ARG A 63 -1.92 -13.70 -2.88
N LEU A 64 -2.79 -14.59 -3.38
CA LEU A 64 -2.51 -16.04 -3.41
C LEU A 64 -1.31 -16.34 -4.31
N ALA A 65 -1.22 -15.71 -5.48
CA ALA A 65 -0.09 -15.86 -6.40
C ALA A 65 1.22 -15.31 -5.79
N GLU A 66 1.18 -14.15 -5.12
CA GLU A 66 2.33 -13.60 -4.39
C GLU A 66 2.82 -14.56 -3.31
N THR A 67 1.92 -15.02 -2.44
CA THR A 67 2.24 -16.00 -1.39
C THR A 67 2.83 -17.29 -1.98
N LYS A 68 2.24 -17.78 -3.08
CA LYS A 68 2.74 -18.96 -3.80
C LYS A 68 4.16 -18.74 -4.34
N SER A 69 4.44 -17.56 -4.89
CA SER A 69 5.77 -17.22 -5.41
C SER A 69 6.87 -17.35 -4.35
N PHE A 70 6.58 -16.94 -3.09
CA PHE A 70 7.51 -17.13 -1.97
C PHE A 70 7.63 -18.59 -1.54
N LYS A 71 6.52 -19.34 -1.49
CA LYS A 71 6.54 -20.78 -1.18
C LYS A 71 7.34 -21.57 -2.20
N ASP A 72 7.15 -21.29 -3.48
CA ASP A 72 7.81 -22.01 -4.57
C ASP A 72 9.33 -21.79 -4.60
N ILE A 73 9.79 -20.59 -4.24
CA ILE A 73 11.22 -20.27 -4.25
C ILE A 73 11.94 -20.69 -2.97
N ALA A 74 11.24 -20.89 -1.87
CA ALA A 74 11.82 -21.09 -0.55
C ALA A 74 12.87 -22.20 -0.52
N ALA A 75 12.56 -23.39 -1.05
CA ALA A 75 13.50 -24.52 -1.08
C ALA A 75 14.77 -24.22 -1.91
N LYS A 76 14.61 -23.56 -3.07
CA LYS A 76 15.74 -23.20 -3.94
C LYS A 76 16.66 -22.19 -3.29
N CYS A 77 16.09 -21.25 -2.49
CA CYS A 77 16.87 -20.25 -1.77
C CYS A 77 17.43 -20.74 -0.43
N GLY A 78 17.04 -21.95 0.01
CA GLY A 78 17.39 -22.46 1.33
C GLY A 78 16.70 -21.67 2.44
N TRP A 79 15.44 -21.27 2.24
CA TRP A 79 14.62 -20.54 3.19
C TRP A 79 13.72 -21.48 3.98
N GLN A 80 13.66 -21.26 5.29
CA GLN A 80 12.63 -21.79 6.17
C GLN A 80 11.62 -20.67 6.44
N MET A 81 10.45 -20.75 5.81
CA MET A 81 9.44 -19.70 5.87
C MET A 81 8.67 -19.71 7.20
N VAL A 82 8.53 -18.53 7.79
CA VAL A 82 7.58 -18.22 8.87
C VAL A 82 6.55 -17.26 8.28
N MET A 83 5.36 -17.76 7.99
CA MET A 83 4.34 -17.01 7.24
C MET A 83 3.16 -16.64 8.14
N THR A 84 2.68 -15.41 8.01
CA THR A 84 1.46 -14.92 8.67
C THR A 84 0.54 -14.26 7.66
N ASP A 85 -0.72 -14.07 8.03
CA ASP A 85 -1.73 -13.34 7.27
C ASP A 85 -2.40 -12.32 8.19
N ALA A 86 -2.32 -11.06 7.82
CA ALA A 86 -2.86 -9.97 8.61
C ALA A 86 -4.38 -9.81 8.48
N ASN A 87 -5.04 -10.59 7.62
CA ASN A 87 -6.49 -10.50 7.37
C ASN A 87 -6.96 -9.05 7.13
N SER A 88 -6.24 -8.32 6.29
CA SER A 88 -6.51 -6.91 5.94
C SER A 88 -6.38 -5.91 7.11
N SER A 89 -5.68 -6.27 8.20
CA SER A 89 -5.49 -5.40 9.37
C SER A 89 -4.03 -4.94 9.49
N ALA A 90 -3.78 -3.63 9.38
CA ALA A 90 -2.44 -3.06 9.57
C ALA A 90 -1.90 -3.32 10.98
N SER A 91 -2.75 -3.20 12.01
CA SER A 91 -2.34 -3.48 13.40
C SER A 91 -1.97 -4.94 13.63
N LYS A 92 -2.70 -5.87 12.99
CA LYS A 92 -2.34 -7.29 13.03
C LYS A 92 -1.02 -7.54 12.29
N GLN A 93 -0.78 -6.91 11.14
CA GLN A 93 0.49 -7.05 10.43
C GLN A 93 1.67 -6.55 11.28
N VAL A 94 1.51 -5.42 11.99
CA VAL A 94 2.51 -4.95 12.96
C VAL A 94 2.77 -6.01 14.04
N ALA A 95 1.73 -6.57 14.65
CA ALA A 95 1.86 -7.61 15.68
C ALA A 95 2.52 -8.90 15.13
N ASP A 96 2.17 -9.29 13.91
CA ASP A 96 2.78 -10.44 13.22
C ASP A 96 4.29 -10.23 13.03
N ILE A 97 4.70 -9.03 12.57
CA ILE A 97 6.12 -8.68 12.39
C ILE A 97 6.84 -8.58 13.73
N GLN A 98 6.21 -8.03 14.78
CA GLN A 98 6.77 -8.05 16.15
C GLN A 98 7.02 -9.47 16.66
N SER A 99 6.10 -10.39 16.37
CA SER A 99 6.28 -11.81 16.69
C SER A 99 7.47 -12.43 15.91
N MET A 100 7.66 -12.08 14.64
CA MET A 100 8.83 -12.52 13.86
C MET A 100 10.14 -11.98 14.44
N ILE A 101 10.14 -10.69 14.86
CA ILE A 101 11.30 -10.08 15.55
C ILE A 101 11.62 -10.85 16.84
N ALA A 102 10.61 -11.12 17.67
CA ALA A 102 10.77 -11.87 18.93
C ALA A 102 11.25 -13.33 18.71
N GLN A 103 10.90 -13.92 17.57
CA GLN A 103 11.35 -15.24 17.15
C GLN A 103 12.77 -15.24 16.55
N HIS A 104 13.42 -14.07 16.44
CA HIS A 104 14.75 -13.91 15.84
C HIS A 104 14.85 -14.54 14.45
N VAL A 105 13.90 -14.22 13.54
CA VAL A 105 14.06 -14.60 12.14
C VAL A 105 15.26 -13.88 11.53
N ASP A 106 15.88 -14.46 10.50
CA ASP A 106 17.10 -13.91 9.89
C ASP A 106 16.83 -12.77 8.90
N LEU A 107 15.64 -12.75 8.31
CA LEU A 107 15.18 -11.79 7.31
C LEU A 107 13.67 -11.64 7.43
N ILE A 108 13.17 -10.43 7.28
CA ILE A 108 11.72 -10.17 7.15
C ILE A 108 11.45 -9.64 5.74
N VAL A 109 10.46 -10.23 5.06
CA VAL A 109 9.97 -9.78 3.76
C VAL A 109 8.47 -9.54 3.90
N PHE A 110 7.96 -8.40 3.48
CA PHE A 110 6.52 -8.17 3.55
C PHE A 110 6.04 -7.06 2.61
N PRO A 111 4.79 -7.16 2.11
CA PRO A 111 4.05 -6.07 1.51
C PRO A 111 3.38 -5.24 2.62
N PRO A 112 3.71 -3.96 2.86
CA PRO A 112 3.01 -3.17 3.87
C PRO A 112 1.52 -2.98 3.53
N ARG A 113 0.63 -3.27 4.49
CA ARG A 113 -0.82 -3.03 4.29
C ARG A 113 -1.10 -1.55 4.05
N GLU A 114 -0.46 -0.67 4.84
CA GLU A 114 -0.56 0.77 4.79
C GLU A 114 0.82 1.41 5.01
N GLU A 115 1.08 2.54 4.38
CA GLU A 115 2.40 3.19 4.42
C GLU A 115 2.81 3.65 5.82
N LYS A 116 1.93 4.42 6.48
CA LYS A 116 2.24 5.09 7.75
C LYS A 116 2.32 4.13 8.94
N PRO A 117 1.33 3.26 9.19
CA PRO A 117 1.36 2.35 10.34
C PRO A 117 2.50 1.33 10.29
N LEU A 118 2.96 0.96 9.09
CA LEU A 118 4.00 -0.05 8.91
C LEU A 118 5.43 0.51 8.85
N ALA A 119 5.63 1.81 8.72
CA ALA A 119 6.97 2.38 8.67
C ALA A 119 7.75 2.21 10.01
N PRO A 120 7.16 2.43 11.20
CA PRO A 120 7.87 2.26 12.47
C PRO A 120 8.34 0.83 12.73
N ILE A 121 7.63 -0.21 12.23
CA ILE A 121 8.03 -1.61 12.46
C ILE A 121 9.29 -1.98 11.68
N VAL A 122 9.55 -1.32 10.53
CA VAL A 122 10.82 -1.46 9.79
C VAL A 122 11.99 -1.01 10.66
N LEU A 123 11.85 0.14 11.33
CA LEU A 123 12.88 0.65 12.26
C LEU A 123 13.06 -0.28 13.48
N GLN A 124 11.98 -0.87 13.99
CA GLN A 124 12.08 -1.85 15.07
C GLN A 124 12.84 -3.11 14.63
N ALA A 125 12.60 -3.62 13.43
CA ALA A 125 13.34 -4.75 12.87
C ALA A 125 14.82 -4.41 12.70
N LYS A 126 15.15 -3.22 12.13
CA LYS A 126 16.52 -2.72 12.02
C LYS A 126 17.22 -2.68 13.39
N LYS A 127 16.58 -2.08 14.40
CA LYS A 127 17.10 -2.00 15.78
C LYS A 127 17.31 -3.38 16.41
N ALA A 128 16.49 -4.37 16.04
CA ALA A 128 16.63 -5.76 16.48
C ALA A 128 17.72 -6.53 15.71
N GLY A 129 18.40 -5.90 14.75
CA GLY A 129 19.44 -6.53 13.94
C GLY A 129 18.89 -7.41 12.81
N ILE A 130 17.63 -7.25 12.41
CA ILE A 130 16.98 -8.06 11.37
C ILE A 130 16.77 -7.20 10.12
N PRO A 131 17.41 -7.55 8.99
CA PRO A 131 17.22 -6.86 7.73
C PRO A 131 15.81 -7.09 7.17
N VAL A 132 15.31 -6.09 6.40
CA VAL A 132 13.97 -6.10 5.83
C VAL A 132 14.05 -5.90 4.31
N ILE A 133 13.24 -6.61 3.55
CA ILE A 133 12.92 -6.35 2.14
C ILE A 133 11.44 -6.03 2.05
N LEU A 134 11.09 -4.90 1.45
CA LEU A 134 9.70 -4.59 1.12
C LEU A 134 9.37 -5.06 -0.29
N VAL A 135 8.19 -5.63 -0.46
CA VAL A 135 7.68 -6.12 -1.75
C VAL A 135 6.31 -5.52 -2.03
N ASP A 136 5.91 -5.43 -3.30
CA ASP A 136 4.62 -4.90 -3.74
C ASP A 136 4.36 -3.45 -3.28
N ARG A 137 4.12 -3.24 -2.00
CA ARG A 137 3.81 -1.93 -1.41
C ARG A 137 5.00 -1.37 -0.65
N ASN A 138 5.06 -0.06 -0.50
CA ASN A 138 6.09 0.64 0.24
C ASN A 138 5.56 1.20 1.56
N VAL A 139 6.46 1.62 2.43
CA VAL A 139 6.15 2.36 3.66
C VAL A 139 6.33 3.86 3.45
N ASP A 140 5.91 4.68 4.43
CA ASP A 140 6.16 6.12 4.44
C ASP A 140 7.68 6.39 4.44
N GLN A 141 8.17 6.89 3.30
CA GLN A 141 9.60 7.15 3.06
C GLN A 141 10.15 8.37 3.81
N SER A 142 9.29 9.15 4.44
CA SER A 142 9.72 10.18 5.37
C SER A 142 10.17 9.58 6.73
N VAL A 143 9.73 8.35 7.03
CA VAL A 143 10.02 7.63 8.28
C VAL A 143 11.08 6.56 8.09
N ALA A 144 10.97 5.72 7.04
CA ALA A 144 11.92 4.63 6.76
C ALA A 144 12.31 4.61 5.27
N LYS A 145 13.61 4.53 4.99
CA LYS A 145 14.18 4.67 3.64
C LYS A 145 14.92 3.42 3.18
N ALA A 146 14.73 3.05 1.92
CA ALA A 146 15.48 1.99 1.27
C ALA A 146 16.99 2.32 1.25
N GLY A 147 17.83 1.32 1.51
CA GLY A 147 19.28 1.46 1.60
C GLY A 147 19.78 2.02 2.94
N GLN A 148 18.88 2.55 3.78
CA GLN A 148 19.20 3.06 5.12
C GLN A 148 18.53 2.24 6.23
N ASP A 149 17.23 2.00 6.12
CA ASP A 149 16.43 1.37 7.15
C ASP A 149 15.93 -0.02 6.76
N TYR A 150 15.84 -0.28 5.47
CA TYR A 150 15.59 -1.59 4.87
C TYR A 150 16.41 -1.75 3.60
N ILE A 151 16.61 -3.00 3.15
CA ILE A 151 17.52 -3.32 2.05
C ILE A 151 17.06 -2.63 0.76
N THR A 152 15.83 -2.90 0.34
CA THR A 152 15.26 -2.42 -0.92
C THR A 152 13.74 -2.55 -0.94
N PHE A 153 13.11 -1.83 -1.84
CA PHE A 153 11.75 -2.06 -2.28
C PHE A 153 11.76 -2.82 -3.62
N ILE A 154 11.01 -3.92 -3.71
CA ILE A 154 10.79 -4.67 -4.96
C ILE A 154 9.34 -4.47 -5.37
N GLY A 155 9.10 -3.75 -6.45
CA GLY A 155 7.73 -3.46 -6.88
C GLY A 155 7.64 -2.72 -8.20
N SER A 156 6.42 -2.61 -8.68
CA SER A 156 6.06 -1.88 -9.90
C SER A 156 6.13 -0.37 -9.70
N ASP A 157 6.15 0.36 -10.81
CA ASP A 157 5.93 1.81 -10.83
C ASP A 157 4.42 2.08 -10.88
N PHE A 158 3.82 2.24 -9.71
CA PHE A 158 2.37 2.41 -9.59
C PHE A 158 1.87 3.73 -10.19
N ILE A 159 2.69 4.80 -10.13
CA ILE A 159 2.38 6.07 -10.82
C ILE A 159 2.29 5.80 -12.32
N ASN A 160 3.27 5.08 -12.88
CA ASN A 160 3.27 4.74 -14.31
C ASN A 160 2.11 3.80 -14.67
N GLN A 161 1.71 2.87 -13.79
CA GLN A 161 0.53 2.04 -14.00
C GLN A 161 -0.74 2.89 -14.14
N GLY A 162 -0.96 3.84 -13.22
CA GLY A 162 -2.09 4.78 -13.27
C GLY A 162 -2.06 5.64 -14.53
N GLN A 163 -0.89 6.19 -14.91
CA GLN A 163 -0.73 6.98 -16.13
C GLN A 163 -1.11 6.17 -17.38
N ARG A 164 -0.60 4.94 -17.51
CA ARG A 164 -0.89 4.05 -18.66
C ARG A 164 -2.36 3.69 -18.76
N ALA A 165 -3.03 3.48 -17.62
CA ALA A 165 -4.47 3.24 -17.58
C ALA A 165 -5.25 4.47 -18.05
N ALA A 166 -4.86 5.68 -17.59
CA ALA A 166 -5.48 6.92 -18.00
C ALA A 166 -5.25 7.25 -19.48
N ASP A 167 -4.02 7.10 -19.98
CA ASP A 167 -3.68 7.35 -21.39
C ASP A 167 -4.50 6.45 -22.33
N TRP A 168 -4.65 5.17 -21.95
CA TRP A 168 -5.49 4.26 -22.70
C TRP A 168 -6.97 4.70 -22.67
N LEU A 169 -7.48 5.08 -21.49
CA LEU A 169 -8.88 5.51 -21.35
C LEU A 169 -9.17 6.80 -22.13
N VAL A 170 -8.29 7.78 -22.10
CA VAL A 170 -8.40 9.02 -22.91
C VAL A 170 -8.50 8.68 -24.38
N LYS A 171 -7.63 7.77 -24.86
CA LYS A 171 -7.66 7.34 -26.28
C LYS A 171 -8.94 6.56 -26.62
N ALA A 172 -9.35 5.63 -25.76
CA ALA A 172 -10.52 4.78 -25.99
C ALA A 172 -11.84 5.56 -26.01
N THR A 173 -11.92 6.67 -25.25
CA THR A 173 -13.13 7.52 -25.14
C THR A 173 -13.08 8.78 -26.01
N GLY A 174 -12.02 8.95 -26.82
CA GLY A 174 -11.82 10.16 -27.60
C GLY A 174 -11.69 11.43 -26.74
N GLY A 175 -11.17 11.31 -25.53
CA GLY A 175 -10.93 12.41 -24.59
C GLY A 175 -12.19 12.95 -23.91
N LYS A 176 -13.29 12.17 -23.86
CA LYS A 176 -14.56 12.57 -23.22
C LYS A 176 -15.13 11.41 -22.40
N ALA A 177 -15.19 11.55 -21.09
CA ALA A 177 -15.81 10.58 -20.20
C ALA A 177 -16.21 11.19 -18.86
N LYS A 178 -17.29 10.65 -18.27
CA LYS A 178 -17.62 10.76 -16.85
C LYS A 178 -17.15 9.46 -16.17
N ILE A 179 -16.20 9.58 -15.27
CA ILE A 179 -15.44 8.46 -14.74
C ILE A 179 -15.82 8.20 -13.28
N ILE A 180 -16.15 6.96 -12.94
CA ILE A 180 -16.12 6.46 -11.56
C ILE A 180 -14.75 5.81 -11.34
N GLU A 181 -14.07 6.21 -10.27
CA GLU A 181 -12.81 5.60 -9.83
C GLU A 181 -13.06 4.72 -8.61
N LEU A 182 -12.67 3.44 -8.72
CA LEU A 182 -12.68 2.47 -7.62
C LEU A 182 -11.25 2.36 -7.09
N GLU A 183 -11.01 3.03 -5.96
CA GLU A 183 -9.68 3.06 -5.35
C GLU A 183 -9.37 1.74 -4.61
N GLY A 184 -8.09 1.44 -4.47
CA GLY A 184 -7.62 0.35 -3.63
C GLY A 184 -7.77 0.63 -2.14
N SER A 185 -7.04 -0.15 -1.32
CA SER A 185 -7.07 0.00 0.13
C SER A 185 -6.53 1.36 0.55
N THR A 186 -7.29 2.04 1.38
CA THR A 186 -6.91 3.36 1.92
C THR A 186 -5.57 3.29 2.66
N GLY A 187 -4.66 4.21 2.34
CA GLY A 187 -3.33 4.27 2.95
C GLY A 187 -2.29 3.32 2.36
N ALA A 188 -2.64 2.48 1.40
CA ALA A 188 -1.69 1.65 0.67
C ALA A 188 -0.96 2.46 -0.40
N SER A 189 0.37 2.34 -0.51
CA SER A 189 1.18 3.07 -1.51
C SER A 189 0.70 2.79 -2.93
N ALA A 190 0.39 1.55 -3.26
CA ALA A 190 -0.13 1.18 -4.57
C ALA A 190 -1.45 1.92 -4.93
N ALA A 191 -2.35 2.11 -3.96
CA ALA A 191 -3.59 2.85 -4.19
C ALA A 191 -3.31 4.34 -4.38
N ASN A 192 -2.49 4.93 -3.50
CA ASN A 192 -2.13 6.35 -3.55
C ASN A 192 -1.44 6.72 -4.86
N ASP A 193 -0.47 5.91 -5.29
CA ASP A 193 0.33 6.18 -6.49
C ASP A 193 -0.45 5.91 -7.78
N ARG A 194 -1.27 4.85 -7.85
CA ARG A 194 -2.17 4.58 -8.98
C ARG A 194 -3.16 5.71 -9.18
N LYS A 195 -3.76 6.18 -8.06
CA LYS A 195 -4.63 7.36 -8.10
C LYS A 195 -3.90 8.57 -8.63
N LYS A 196 -2.75 8.91 -8.04
CA LYS A 196 -1.95 10.05 -8.46
C LYS A 196 -1.59 9.99 -9.94
N GLY A 197 -1.12 8.84 -10.43
CA GLY A 197 -0.75 8.66 -11.83
C GLY A 197 -1.92 8.85 -12.78
N PHE A 198 -3.10 8.32 -12.43
CA PHE A 198 -4.31 8.45 -13.22
C PHE A 198 -4.83 9.90 -13.21
N ASP A 199 -5.00 10.49 -12.05
CA ASP A 199 -5.54 11.84 -11.87
C ASP A 199 -4.68 12.89 -12.57
N ASP A 200 -3.35 12.78 -12.51
CA ASP A 200 -2.40 13.70 -13.16
C ASP A 200 -2.57 13.72 -14.71
N VAL A 201 -2.99 12.62 -15.32
CA VAL A 201 -3.29 12.55 -16.75
C VAL A 201 -4.69 13.10 -17.02
N ILE A 202 -5.70 12.68 -16.24
CA ILE A 202 -7.09 13.13 -16.44
C ILE A 202 -7.20 14.65 -16.28
N ALA A 203 -6.50 15.25 -15.34
CA ALA A 203 -6.50 16.71 -15.12
C ALA A 203 -6.03 17.51 -16.36
N LYS A 204 -5.26 16.91 -17.26
CA LYS A 204 -4.78 17.52 -18.50
C LYS A 204 -5.76 17.35 -19.67
N ASN A 205 -6.85 16.63 -19.48
CA ASN A 205 -7.85 16.30 -20.50
C ASN A 205 -9.22 16.86 -20.09
N PRO A 206 -9.58 18.11 -20.45
CA PRO A 206 -10.78 18.81 -19.93
C PRO A 206 -12.12 18.13 -20.20
N GLY A 207 -12.18 17.23 -21.19
CA GLY A 207 -13.37 16.43 -21.47
C GLY A 207 -13.52 15.17 -20.59
N MET A 208 -12.50 14.87 -19.78
CA MET A 208 -12.48 13.73 -18.87
C MET A 208 -12.77 14.22 -17.45
N GLN A 209 -13.76 13.66 -16.78
CA GLN A 209 -14.17 14.09 -15.43
C GLN A 209 -14.31 12.88 -14.50
N ILE A 210 -13.57 12.87 -13.41
CA ILE A 210 -13.80 11.93 -12.31
C ILE A 210 -14.99 12.49 -11.51
N VAL A 211 -16.15 11.85 -11.67
CA VAL A 211 -17.40 12.29 -11.01
C VAL A 211 -17.57 11.70 -9.61
N ALA A 212 -16.91 10.58 -9.36
CA ALA A 212 -16.85 9.95 -8.04
C ALA A 212 -15.59 9.10 -7.90
N SER A 213 -15.04 9.05 -6.68
CA SER A 213 -13.90 8.22 -6.32
C SER A 213 -14.15 7.65 -4.93
N GLN A 214 -14.07 6.31 -4.79
CA GLN A 214 -14.32 5.63 -3.52
C GLN A 214 -13.53 4.33 -3.43
N SER A 215 -13.03 4.01 -2.22
CA SER A 215 -12.29 2.77 -1.98
C SER A 215 -13.19 1.54 -2.07
N GLY A 216 -12.78 0.57 -2.89
CA GLY A 216 -13.30 -0.79 -2.96
C GLY A 216 -12.34 -1.81 -2.31
N ASP A 217 -11.29 -1.33 -1.61
CA ASP A 217 -10.36 -2.12 -0.79
C ASP A 217 -9.67 -3.27 -1.54
N PHE A 218 -9.45 -3.12 -2.85
CA PHE A 218 -8.92 -4.16 -3.74
C PHE A 218 -9.76 -5.46 -3.75
N ALA A 219 -10.99 -5.45 -3.24
CA ALA A 219 -11.85 -6.61 -3.08
C ALA A 219 -13.04 -6.58 -4.06
N ARG A 220 -13.35 -7.74 -4.66
CA ARG A 220 -14.42 -7.87 -5.66
C ARG A 220 -15.79 -7.48 -5.12
N ASP A 221 -16.16 -8.02 -3.95
CA ASP A 221 -17.48 -7.76 -3.36
C ASP A 221 -17.64 -6.33 -2.86
N THR A 222 -16.56 -5.73 -2.31
CA THR A 222 -16.58 -4.33 -1.90
C THR A 222 -16.65 -3.42 -3.13
N GLY A 223 -15.82 -3.67 -4.14
CA GLY A 223 -15.86 -2.94 -5.41
C GLY A 223 -17.24 -3.01 -6.09
N ARG A 224 -17.90 -4.18 -6.07
CA ARG A 224 -19.27 -4.34 -6.56
C ARG A 224 -20.25 -3.45 -5.80
N LYS A 225 -20.27 -3.52 -4.47
CA LYS A 225 -21.19 -2.73 -3.62
C LYS A 225 -21.00 -1.23 -3.79
N VAL A 226 -19.74 -0.79 -3.85
CA VAL A 226 -19.38 0.61 -4.12
C VAL A 226 -19.90 1.02 -5.50
N MET A 227 -19.65 0.21 -6.53
CA MET A 227 -20.12 0.51 -7.88
C MET A 227 -21.65 0.56 -7.98
N GLU A 228 -22.38 -0.35 -7.33
CA GLU A 228 -23.85 -0.32 -7.27
C GLU A 228 -24.38 1.01 -6.72
N THR A 229 -23.77 1.50 -5.63
CA THR A 229 -24.11 2.80 -5.01
C THR A 229 -23.78 3.98 -5.94
N LEU A 230 -22.59 3.98 -6.53
CA LEU A 230 -22.13 5.08 -7.37
C LEU A 230 -22.87 5.14 -8.70
N LEU A 231 -23.31 3.99 -9.27
CA LEU A 231 -24.17 3.96 -10.47
C LEU A 231 -25.53 4.60 -10.23
N GLN A 232 -26.11 4.46 -9.03
CA GLN A 232 -27.37 5.11 -8.69
C GLN A 232 -27.20 6.63 -8.57
N ALA A 233 -26.08 7.08 -7.99
CA ALA A 233 -25.77 8.51 -7.84
C ALA A 233 -25.34 9.18 -9.15
N HIS A 234 -24.71 8.43 -10.05
CA HIS A 234 -24.15 8.89 -11.33
C HIS A 234 -24.63 8.03 -12.50
N PRO A 235 -25.93 8.04 -12.86
CA PRO A 235 -26.50 7.18 -13.89
C PRO A 235 -25.97 7.44 -15.30
N ASP A 236 -25.35 8.62 -15.49
CA ASP A 236 -24.76 9.09 -16.74
C ASP A 236 -23.23 8.85 -16.85
N VAL A 237 -22.67 8.03 -15.96
CA VAL A 237 -21.28 7.59 -16.04
C VAL A 237 -21.01 6.81 -17.33
N THR A 238 -19.86 7.07 -17.96
CA THR A 238 -19.47 6.44 -19.23
C THR A 238 -18.17 5.65 -19.14
N ALA A 239 -17.44 5.78 -18.03
CA ALA A 239 -16.20 5.03 -17.82
C ALA A 239 -15.98 4.67 -16.36
N VAL A 240 -15.19 3.61 -16.14
CA VAL A 240 -14.71 3.18 -14.83
C VAL A 240 -13.19 2.97 -14.91
N TYR A 241 -12.49 3.52 -13.92
CA TYR A 241 -11.14 3.12 -13.59
C TYR A 241 -11.15 2.37 -12.27
N ALA A 242 -10.70 1.12 -12.27
CA ALA A 242 -10.54 0.34 -11.06
C ALA A 242 -9.05 0.09 -10.80
N HIS A 243 -8.61 0.32 -9.56
CA HIS A 243 -7.20 0.15 -9.20
C HIS A 243 -6.74 -1.32 -9.26
N ASN A 244 -7.65 -2.29 -9.38
CA ASN A 244 -7.32 -3.67 -9.67
C ASN A 244 -8.45 -4.44 -10.39
N ASP A 245 -8.09 -5.60 -10.95
CA ASP A 245 -9.01 -6.46 -11.70
C ASP A 245 -10.18 -6.97 -10.86
N GLU A 246 -9.96 -7.28 -9.58
CA GLU A 246 -11.03 -7.78 -8.72
C GLU A 246 -12.16 -6.76 -8.55
N MET A 247 -11.82 -5.49 -8.31
CA MET A 247 -12.83 -4.43 -8.25
C MET A 247 -13.48 -4.19 -9.62
N ALA A 248 -12.70 -4.28 -10.73
CA ALA A 248 -13.25 -4.17 -12.07
C ALA A 248 -14.27 -5.28 -12.37
N LEU A 249 -14.00 -6.52 -11.99
CA LEU A 249 -14.93 -7.64 -12.11
C LEU A 249 -16.19 -7.45 -11.25
N GLY A 250 -16.02 -6.88 -10.05
CA GLY A 250 -17.15 -6.44 -9.22
C GLY A 250 -17.99 -5.37 -9.91
N ALA A 251 -17.33 -4.35 -10.49
CA ALA A 251 -18.01 -3.29 -11.25
C ALA A 251 -18.76 -3.81 -12.48
N ILE A 252 -18.17 -4.75 -13.22
CA ILE A 252 -18.84 -5.43 -14.35
C ILE A 252 -20.14 -6.09 -13.90
N ALA A 253 -20.13 -6.78 -12.75
CA ALA A 253 -21.33 -7.40 -12.20
C ALA A 253 -22.40 -6.36 -11.83
N ALA A 254 -22.02 -5.24 -11.19
CA ALA A 254 -22.90 -4.15 -10.84
C ALA A 254 -23.52 -3.46 -12.09
N ILE A 255 -22.71 -3.23 -13.12
CA ILE A 255 -23.13 -2.63 -14.39
C ILE A 255 -24.17 -3.50 -15.08
N LYS A 256 -23.94 -4.82 -15.14
CA LYS A 256 -24.91 -5.79 -15.69
C LYS A 256 -26.22 -5.82 -14.90
N ALA A 257 -26.14 -5.80 -13.58
CA ALA A 257 -27.30 -5.76 -12.69
C ALA A 257 -28.14 -4.50 -12.87
N ALA A 258 -27.50 -3.37 -13.24
CA ALA A 258 -28.16 -2.12 -13.58
C ALA A 258 -28.73 -2.09 -15.02
N GLY A 259 -28.69 -3.19 -15.75
CA GLY A 259 -29.21 -3.30 -17.13
C GLY A 259 -28.32 -2.65 -18.19
N LYS A 260 -27.09 -2.26 -17.85
CA LYS A 260 -26.11 -1.67 -18.78
C LYS A 260 -25.12 -2.74 -19.28
N GLN A 261 -24.47 -2.47 -20.40
CA GLN A 261 -23.49 -3.37 -21.03
C GLN A 261 -22.07 -2.88 -20.75
N PRO A 262 -21.27 -3.61 -19.90
CA PRO A 262 -19.87 -3.28 -19.68
C PRO A 262 -19.09 -3.43 -20.99
N GLY A 263 -18.11 -2.54 -21.20
CA GLY A 263 -17.33 -2.46 -22.44
C GLY A 263 -18.03 -1.78 -23.60
N LYS A 264 -19.35 -1.56 -23.53
CA LYS A 264 -20.13 -0.88 -24.56
C LYS A 264 -20.76 0.43 -24.07
N ASP A 265 -21.59 0.35 -23.03
CA ASP A 265 -22.21 1.54 -22.42
C ASP A 265 -21.26 2.25 -21.46
N ILE A 266 -20.37 1.48 -20.83
CA ILE A 266 -19.36 1.95 -19.86
C ILE A 266 -18.03 1.30 -20.19
N THR A 267 -17.05 2.13 -20.58
CA THR A 267 -15.67 1.70 -20.84
C THR A 267 -14.95 1.47 -19.52
N ILE A 268 -14.24 0.33 -19.38
CA ILE A 268 -13.58 -0.03 -18.12
C ILE A 268 -12.09 -0.25 -18.37
N VAL A 269 -11.25 0.33 -17.51
CA VAL A 269 -9.81 0.08 -17.46
C VAL A 269 -9.40 -0.28 -16.04
N THR A 270 -8.41 -1.15 -15.91
CA THR A 270 -7.97 -1.67 -14.62
C THR A 270 -6.48 -2.00 -14.59
N ILE A 271 -6.03 -2.56 -13.48
CA ILE A 271 -4.65 -2.99 -13.25
C ILE A 271 -4.69 -4.40 -12.63
N ASP A 272 -3.74 -5.23 -12.93
CA ASP A 272 -3.20 -6.49 -12.40
C ASP A 272 -2.85 -7.47 -13.53
N GLY A 273 -3.74 -7.75 -14.48
CA GLY A 273 -3.56 -8.80 -15.48
C GLY A 273 -3.80 -10.19 -14.91
N THR A 274 -4.79 -10.32 -14.02
CA THR A 274 -5.27 -11.64 -13.54
C THR A 274 -5.95 -12.42 -14.65
N LYS A 275 -6.05 -13.74 -14.47
CA LYS A 275 -6.80 -14.57 -15.43
C LYS A 275 -8.23 -14.06 -15.63
N GLY A 276 -8.93 -13.67 -14.55
CA GLY A 276 -10.28 -13.12 -14.63
C GLY A 276 -10.36 -11.80 -15.40
N GLY A 277 -9.35 -10.91 -15.22
CA GLY A 277 -9.24 -9.67 -15.97
C GLY A 277 -9.00 -9.91 -17.46
N LEU A 278 -8.09 -10.84 -17.81
CA LEU A 278 -7.82 -11.22 -19.21
C LEU A 278 -9.05 -11.87 -19.87
N ASP A 279 -9.76 -12.75 -19.16
CA ASP A 279 -11.00 -13.36 -19.64
C ASP A 279 -12.07 -12.28 -19.94
N ALA A 280 -12.20 -11.26 -19.07
CA ALA A 280 -13.13 -10.15 -19.26
C ALA A 280 -12.73 -9.24 -20.46
N ILE A 281 -11.43 -9.04 -20.72
CA ILE A 281 -10.95 -8.34 -21.92
C ILE A 281 -11.31 -9.17 -23.17
N ALA A 282 -11.07 -10.46 -23.14
CA ALA A 282 -11.40 -11.37 -24.26
C ALA A 282 -12.91 -11.39 -24.57
N ALA A 283 -13.74 -11.28 -23.53
CA ALA A 283 -15.20 -11.16 -23.65
C ALA A 283 -15.67 -9.77 -24.10
N GLY A 284 -14.80 -8.76 -24.12
CA GLY A 284 -15.13 -7.39 -24.48
C GLY A 284 -15.86 -6.60 -23.38
N GLU A 285 -15.88 -7.11 -22.15
CA GLU A 285 -16.50 -6.48 -20.98
C GLU A 285 -15.54 -5.53 -20.24
N LEU A 286 -14.25 -5.80 -20.35
CA LEU A 286 -13.16 -4.98 -19.88
C LEU A 286 -12.33 -4.49 -21.07
N GLY A 287 -11.95 -3.23 -21.07
CA GLY A 287 -11.22 -2.62 -22.19
C GLY A 287 -9.73 -2.92 -22.16
N ALA A 288 -9.09 -2.69 -20.99
CA ALA A 288 -7.66 -2.95 -20.80
C ALA A 288 -7.30 -3.19 -19.33
N SER A 289 -6.15 -3.87 -19.12
CA SER A 289 -5.52 -4.05 -17.83
C SER A 289 -4.00 -3.79 -17.95
N VAL A 290 -3.46 -2.95 -17.06
CA VAL A 290 -2.01 -2.79 -16.88
C VAL A 290 -1.54 -3.90 -15.96
N GLN A 291 -0.53 -4.67 -16.34
CA GLN A 291 -0.02 -5.73 -15.46
C GLN A 291 0.52 -5.16 -14.16
N SER A 292 0.28 -5.87 -13.06
CA SER A 292 1.01 -5.76 -11.80
C SER A 292 1.39 -7.18 -11.38
N SER A 293 2.68 -7.52 -11.53
CA SER A 293 3.13 -8.90 -11.32
C SER A 293 3.26 -9.25 -9.83
N PRO A 294 2.69 -10.38 -9.35
CA PRO A 294 2.83 -10.83 -7.96
C PRO A 294 4.09 -11.68 -7.71
N PHE A 295 4.90 -11.95 -8.71
CA PHE A 295 5.98 -12.96 -8.66
C PHE A 295 7.28 -12.40 -8.09
N PHE A 296 7.26 -11.93 -6.84
CA PHE A 296 8.42 -11.32 -6.17
C PHE A 296 9.40 -12.33 -5.55
N GLY A 297 8.99 -13.56 -5.29
CA GLY A 297 9.82 -14.56 -4.62
C GLY A 297 11.22 -14.71 -5.22
N PRO A 298 11.38 -14.94 -6.55
CA PRO A 298 12.68 -15.04 -7.18
C PRO A 298 13.55 -13.79 -7.05
N LEU A 299 12.95 -12.59 -7.15
CA LEU A 299 13.64 -11.31 -7.01
C LEU A 299 14.12 -11.09 -5.57
N ALA A 300 13.26 -11.38 -4.59
CA ALA A 300 13.62 -11.28 -3.18
C ALA A 300 14.74 -12.25 -2.79
N CYS A 301 14.76 -13.45 -3.40
CA CYS A 301 15.84 -14.42 -3.23
C CYS A 301 17.16 -13.89 -3.78
N ASP A 302 17.18 -13.37 -5.00
CA ASP A 302 18.37 -12.79 -5.63
C ASP A 302 18.91 -11.61 -4.80
N VAL A 303 18.02 -10.70 -4.38
CA VAL A 303 18.36 -9.57 -3.49
C VAL A 303 18.99 -10.05 -2.19
N ALA A 304 18.36 -11.02 -1.51
CA ALA A 304 18.88 -11.55 -0.25
C ALA A 304 20.26 -12.17 -0.40
N GLN A 305 20.51 -12.93 -1.50
CA GLN A 305 21.79 -13.53 -1.77
C GLN A 305 22.89 -12.50 -2.08
N LYS A 306 22.56 -11.47 -2.87
CA LYS A 306 23.47 -10.36 -3.16
C LYS A 306 23.83 -9.61 -1.89
N PHE A 307 22.83 -9.24 -1.11
CA PHE A 307 23.03 -8.53 0.14
C PHE A 307 23.88 -9.33 1.15
N ALA A 308 23.63 -10.64 1.29
CA ALA A 308 24.43 -11.51 2.16
C ALA A 308 25.91 -11.62 1.76
N LYS A 309 26.22 -11.42 0.48
CA LYS A 309 27.60 -11.36 -0.05
C LYS A 309 28.24 -9.98 0.06
N GLY A 310 27.50 -8.96 0.51
CA GLY A 310 27.96 -7.57 0.54
C GLY A 310 27.93 -6.87 -0.82
N GLU A 311 27.21 -7.43 -1.79
CA GLU A 311 27.02 -6.81 -3.10
C GLU A 311 26.03 -5.64 -2.99
N THR A 312 26.20 -4.62 -3.85
CA THR A 312 25.30 -3.47 -3.88
C THR A 312 23.90 -3.87 -4.37
N VAL A 313 22.87 -3.49 -3.62
CA VAL A 313 21.47 -3.64 -3.99
C VAL A 313 20.88 -2.25 -4.25
N PRO A 314 20.19 -1.99 -5.37
CA PRO A 314 19.55 -0.70 -5.59
C PRO A 314 18.41 -0.47 -4.60
N PRO A 315 18.10 0.79 -4.21
CA PRO A 315 17.01 1.08 -3.28
C PRO A 315 15.62 0.69 -3.83
N TRP A 316 15.50 0.55 -5.13
CA TRP A 316 14.30 0.05 -5.81
C TRP A 316 14.65 -0.96 -6.91
N VAL A 317 14.19 -2.19 -6.73
CA VAL A 317 14.19 -3.22 -7.77
C VAL A 317 12.88 -3.12 -8.53
N LYS A 318 12.89 -2.34 -9.60
CA LYS A 318 11.70 -2.05 -10.40
C LYS A 318 11.26 -3.25 -11.22
N VAL A 319 9.99 -3.63 -11.08
CA VAL A 319 9.35 -4.66 -11.91
C VAL A 319 8.78 -4.03 -13.17
N SER A 320 8.99 -4.68 -14.32
CA SER A 320 8.40 -4.26 -15.59
C SER A 320 7.02 -4.87 -15.77
N ASP A 321 6.04 -4.03 -16.06
CA ASP A 321 4.65 -4.42 -16.25
C ASP A 321 4.26 -4.41 -17.73
N ARG A 322 3.55 -5.45 -18.16
CA ARG A 322 2.94 -5.54 -19.49
C ARG A 322 1.70 -4.65 -19.57
N PHE A 323 1.11 -4.62 -20.74
CA PHE A 323 -0.18 -3.97 -20.98
C PHE A 323 -1.04 -4.91 -21.81
N TYR A 324 -2.29 -5.08 -21.41
CA TYR A 324 -3.23 -6.01 -22.02
C TYR A 324 -4.49 -5.27 -22.49
N ASP A 325 -4.85 -5.46 -23.73
CA ASP A 325 -6.11 -5.03 -24.30
C ASP A 325 -6.59 -6.03 -25.36
N LYS A 326 -7.66 -5.69 -26.07
CA LYS A 326 -8.24 -6.55 -27.11
C LYS A 326 -7.25 -6.96 -28.21
N SER A 327 -6.21 -6.14 -28.47
CA SER A 327 -5.25 -6.41 -29.54
C SER A 327 -4.30 -7.56 -29.25
N ASN A 328 -4.03 -7.83 -27.95
CA ASN A 328 -3.00 -8.78 -27.52
C ASN A 328 -3.47 -9.82 -26.48
N VAL A 329 -4.70 -9.72 -25.98
CA VAL A 329 -5.17 -10.55 -24.85
C VAL A 329 -5.09 -12.04 -25.15
N LYS A 330 -5.36 -12.48 -26.39
CA LYS A 330 -5.32 -13.91 -26.75
C LYS A 330 -3.95 -14.55 -26.51
N GLU A 331 -2.90 -13.83 -26.90
CA GLU A 331 -1.51 -14.27 -26.72
C GLU A 331 -1.05 -14.09 -25.25
N SER A 332 -1.72 -13.20 -24.53
CA SER A 332 -1.40 -12.85 -23.16
C SER A 332 -2.02 -13.75 -22.10
N MET A 333 -2.97 -14.63 -22.47
CA MET A 333 -3.65 -15.53 -21.52
C MET A 333 -2.68 -16.40 -20.69
N GLN A 334 -1.51 -16.74 -21.25
CA GLN A 334 -0.46 -17.50 -20.56
C GLN A 334 0.18 -16.76 -19.38
N TYR A 335 0.00 -15.44 -19.28
CA TYR A 335 0.56 -14.59 -18.21
C TYR A 335 -0.43 -14.32 -17.08
N GLY A 336 -1.69 -14.70 -17.26
CA GLY A 336 -2.71 -14.62 -16.22
C GLY A 336 -2.47 -15.63 -15.08
N TYR A 337 -2.77 -15.26 -13.87
CA TYR A 337 -2.59 -16.07 -12.65
C TYR A 337 -3.87 -16.14 -11.82
#